data_2b35f8bca735334fb1ecf4cc14985be4
#
_entry.id   2b35f8bca735334fb1ecf4cc14985be4
#
_cell.length_a   1.000
_cell.length_b   1.000
_cell.length_c   1.000
_cell.angle_alpha   90.00
_cell.angle_beta   90.00
_cell.angle_gamma   90.00
#
_symmetry.space_group_name_H-M   'P 1'
#
loop_
_entity.id
_entity.type
_entity.pdbx_description
1 polymer ?
#
loop_
_entity_poly.entity_id
_entity_poly.type
_entity_poly.pdbx_seq_one_letter_code
_entity_poly.pdbx_strand_id
1 'polypeptide(L)'
;MTTDMGAATRPQIAFSYNGYSLNDLPGYKNEMDLTGVRDSITPVSNGQLQVTIKAYENVIDSLDYTVYSIDGKEKLLEQKVKKPGENATLEVGNVDGENILSEERMLQITLHMDNHDMYYYTRIVDGAKLNAAPSLDYVQSFHENALAKAEGVGIGTAIEPSDEGDNTTLQHVTIHSDYTHVTWGNLAPKVDGSERWTIKELNSTYMAVELEYRVNCTGEENEQDEYQVREYFRVRYISGSQKTYLLDYDRTMDQIFDATKKVLNEKGVLLGITDKNPV
;
A
#
# COMPACT_ATOMS: atom_id res chain seq x y z
N MET A 1 -30.74 -30.31 3.99
CA MET A 1 -29.28 -30.22 4.27
C MET A 1 -28.81 -28.93 3.66
N THR A 2 -28.59 -27.91 4.45
CA THR A 2 -27.89 -26.71 4.02
C THR A 2 -26.42 -27.11 3.92
N THR A 3 -25.88 -27.07 2.72
CA THR A 3 -24.44 -27.23 2.50
C THR A 3 -23.76 -26.09 3.25
N ASP A 4 -22.93 -26.42 4.22
CA ASP A 4 -22.05 -25.46 4.88
C ASP A 4 -21.11 -24.91 3.80
N MET A 5 -21.35 -23.68 3.39
CA MET A 5 -20.59 -23.02 2.34
C MET A 5 -19.29 -22.46 2.92
N GLY A 6 -18.50 -23.21 3.64
CA GLY A 6 -17.21 -22.84 4.18
C GLY A 6 -16.84 -21.34 4.21
N ALA A 7 -15.84 -20.94 4.92
CA ALA A 7 -15.41 -19.53 5.01
C ALA A 7 -15.23 -18.91 3.62
N ALA A 8 -16.07 -17.94 3.28
CA ALA A 8 -16.03 -17.25 1.98
C ALA A 8 -14.88 -16.25 1.90
N THR A 9 -14.44 -15.70 3.03
CA THR A 9 -13.42 -14.67 3.12
C THR A 9 -12.05 -15.29 3.37
N ARG A 10 -11.08 -14.95 2.54
CA ARG A 10 -9.70 -15.41 2.72
C ARG A 10 -9.02 -14.64 3.84
N PRO A 11 -8.16 -15.28 4.66
CA PRO A 11 -7.31 -14.56 5.59
C PRO A 11 -6.44 -13.52 4.86
N GLN A 12 -6.18 -12.42 5.54
CA GLN A 12 -5.29 -11.36 5.07
C GLN A 12 -4.07 -11.29 5.97
N ILE A 13 -2.93 -10.97 5.38
CA ILE A 13 -1.68 -10.70 6.09
C ILE A 13 -1.24 -9.27 5.77
N ALA A 14 -0.89 -8.54 6.81
CA ALA A 14 -0.21 -7.26 6.72
C ALA A 14 1.02 -7.25 7.63
N PHE A 15 1.90 -6.29 7.44
CA PHE A 15 3.11 -6.15 8.24
C PHE A 15 3.11 -4.85 9.00
N SER A 16 3.74 -4.84 10.18
CA SER A 16 3.94 -3.63 10.96
C SER A 16 5.42 -3.23 10.96
N TYR A 17 5.70 -1.99 10.61
CA TYR A 17 7.03 -1.41 10.65
C TYR A 17 6.96 0.03 11.16
N ASN A 18 7.65 0.35 12.24
CA ASN A 18 7.72 1.69 12.82
C ASN A 18 6.33 2.35 13.05
N GLY A 19 5.32 1.56 13.41
CA GLY A 19 3.95 2.04 13.64
C GLY A 19 3.05 2.05 12.39
N TYR A 20 3.61 1.83 11.20
CA TYR A 20 2.86 1.71 9.95
C TYR A 20 2.33 0.29 9.77
N SER A 21 1.09 0.17 9.24
CA SER A 21 0.58 -1.08 8.68
C SER A 21 0.86 -1.09 7.18
N LEU A 22 1.60 -2.06 6.71
CA LEU A 22 2.15 -2.09 5.36
C LEU A 22 1.82 -3.39 4.65
N ASN A 23 1.71 -3.31 3.33
CA ASN A 23 1.69 -4.46 2.43
C ASN A 23 0.61 -5.48 2.76
N ASP A 24 -0.67 -5.10 2.64
CA ASP A 24 -1.77 -6.06 2.69
C ASP A 24 -1.62 -7.07 1.55
N LEU A 25 -1.20 -8.29 1.88
CA LEU A 25 -0.90 -9.30 0.88
C LEU A 25 -2.15 -10.07 0.43
N PRO A 26 -2.35 -10.27 -0.88
CA PRO A 26 -3.35 -11.19 -1.38
C PRO A 26 -2.92 -12.65 -1.10
N GLY A 27 -3.85 -13.45 -0.57
CA GLY A 27 -3.64 -14.88 -0.37
C GLY A 27 -3.88 -15.68 -1.65
N TYR A 28 -2.99 -16.60 -1.96
CA TYR A 28 -3.09 -17.55 -3.08
C TYR A 28 -3.45 -18.94 -2.58
N LYS A 29 -4.35 -19.63 -3.28
CA LYS A 29 -4.75 -21.01 -2.96
C LYS A 29 -3.70 -22.05 -3.39
N ASN A 30 -2.85 -21.70 -4.34
CA ASN A 30 -1.78 -22.54 -4.83
C ASN A 30 -0.45 -21.84 -4.63
N GLU A 31 0.58 -22.63 -4.42
CA GLU A 31 1.94 -22.11 -4.40
C GLU A 31 2.29 -21.47 -5.75
N MET A 32 2.91 -20.29 -5.71
CA MET A 32 3.25 -19.51 -6.87
C MET A 32 4.75 -19.53 -7.13
N ASP A 33 5.14 -19.32 -8.37
CA ASP A 33 6.55 -19.07 -8.71
C ASP A 33 7.02 -17.77 -8.07
N LEU A 34 8.09 -17.84 -7.28
CA LEU A 34 8.65 -16.70 -6.55
C LEU A 34 9.09 -15.55 -7.47
N THR A 35 9.40 -15.83 -8.72
CA THR A 35 9.80 -14.80 -9.69
C THR A 35 8.62 -13.96 -10.18
N GLY A 36 7.40 -14.47 -10.06
CA GLY A 36 6.16 -13.82 -10.50
C GLY A 36 5.40 -13.06 -9.41
N VAL A 37 5.85 -13.10 -8.14
CA VAL A 37 5.10 -12.55 -6.98
C VAL A 37 5.95 -11.55 -6.18
N ARG A 38 6.44 -10.49 -6.86
CA ARG A 38 7.38 -9.49 -6.33
C ARG A 38 6.79 -8.09 -6.20
N ASP A 39 5.48 -7.99 -6.03
CA ASP A 39 4.75 -6.71 -6.12
C ASP A 39 5.00 -5.77 -4.94
N SER A 40 5.44 -6.30 -3.80
CA SER A 40 5.73 -5.54 -2.60
C SER A 40 7.08 -5.87 -2.00
N ILE A 41 7.63 -4.93 -1.23
CA ILE A 41 8.82 -5.11 -0.43
C ILE A 41 8.56 -4.65 1.00
N THR A 42 8.92 -5.47 1.98
CA THR A 42 8.63 -5.23 3.39
C THR A 42 9.93 -4.96 4.16
N PRO A 43 10.06 -3.80 4.80
CA PRO A 43 11.19 -3.51 5.64
C PRO A 43 11.16 -4.35 6.92
N VAL A 44 12.30 -4.92 7.28
CA VAL A 44 12.52 -5.69 8.48
C VAL A 44 13.24 -4.84 9.52
N SER A 45 12.85 -4.95 10.79
CA SER A 45 13.48 -4.24 11.91
C SER A 45 14.28 -5.23 12.78
N ASN A 46 15.58 -5.01 12.90
CA ASN A 46 16.46 -5.83 13.76
C ASN A 46 16.36 -7.35 13.49
N GLY A 47 16.16 -7.74 12.25
CA GLY A 47 15.99 -9.14 11.85
C GLY A 47 14.61 -9.72 12.14
N GLN A 48 13.70 -8.93 12.69
CA GLN A 48 12.33 -9.33 13.04
C GLN A 48 11.30 -8.68 12.13
N LEU A 49 10.28 -9.44 11.77
CA LEU A 49 9.14 -9.00 11.00
C LEU A 49 7.85 -9.20 11.81
N GLN A 50 7.14 -8.12 12.06
CA GLN A 50 5.86 -8.16 12.74
C GLN A 50 4.75 -8.39 11.72
N VAL A 51 3.98 -9.47 11.91
CA VAL A 51 2.90 -9.89 11.02
C VAL A 51 1.57 -9.76 11.73
N THR A 52 0.61 -9.11 11.09
CA THR A 52 -0.80 -9.09 11.52
C THR A 52 -1.59 -10.03 10.63
N ILE A 53 -2.35 -10.93 11.25
CA ILE A 53 -3.16 -11.95 10.58
C ILE A 53 -4.63 -11.66 10.86
N LYS A 54 -5.37 -11.29 9.83
CA LYS A 54 -6.82 -11.12 9.90
C LYS A 54 -7.49 -12.39 9.39
N ALA A 55 -7.80 -13.29 10.32
CA ALA A 55 -8.28 -14.63 10.00
C ALA A 55 -9.73 -14.65 9.51
N TYR A 56 -10.55 -13.63 9.85
CA TYR A 56 -11.99 -13.63 9.68
C TYR A 56 -12.60 -14.89 10.34
N GLU A 57 -13.44 -15.64 9.62
CA GLU A 57 -14.06 -16.87 10.09
C GLU A 57 -13.16 -18.12 9.95
N ASN A 58 -11.91 -17.97 9.47
CA ASN A 58 -11.00 -19.11 9.27
C ASN A 58 -10.27 -19.47 10.58
N VAL A 59 -10.08 -20.76 10.80
CA VAL A 59 -9.25 -21.29 11.88
C VAL A 59 -7.86 -21.58 11.35
N ILE A 60 -6.85 -20.93 11.92
CA ILE A 60 -5.45 -21.09 11.49
C ILE A 60 -4.73 -22.00 12.49
N ASP A 61 -4.26 -23.15 12.01
CA ASP A 61 -3.57 -24.14 12.83
C ASP A 61 -2.10 -23.80 13.03
N SER A 62 -1.45 -23.33 11.97
CA SER A 62 -0.06 -22.93 12.00
C SER A 62 0.29 -21.98 10.86
N LEU A 63 1.42 -21.28 11.04
CA LEU A 63 2.06 -20.45 10.05
C LEU A 63 3.47 -20.99 9.81
N ASP A 64 3.77 -21.38 8.58
CA ASP A 64 5.12 -21.69 8.15
C ASP A 64 5.66 -20.50 7.35
N TYR A 65 6.94 -20.22 7.47
CA TYR A 65 7.57 -19.19 6.66
C TYR A 65 8.94 -19.60 6.18
N THR A 66 9.24 -19.23 4.95
CA THR A 66 10.50 -19.57 4.29
C THR A 66 11.10 -18.32 3.65
N VAL A 67 12.38 -18.10 3.90
CA VAL A 67 13.16 -17.04 3.24
C VAL A 67 14.02 -17.69 2.17
N TYR A 68 13.96 -17.11 0.97
CA TYR A 68 14.73 -17.56 -0.19
C TYR A 68 15.66 -16.45 -0.69
N SER A 69 16.67 -16.85 -1.46
CA SER A 69 17.39 -15.91 -2.34
C SER A 69 16.40 -15.18 -3.25
N ILE A 70 16.76 -13.98 -3.73
CA ILE A 70 15.86 -13.15 -4.55
C ILE A 70 15.46 -13.84 -5.87
N ASP A 71 16.28 -14.74 -6.40
CA ASP A 71 15.96 -15.54 -7.58
C ASP A 71 15.12 -16.79 -7.28
N GLY A 72 14.80 -17.02 -5.99
CA GLY A 72 13.96 -18.14 -5.53
C GLY A 72 14.63 -19.52 -5.53
N LYS A 73 15.93 -19.60 -5.86
CA LYS A 73 16.59 -20.92 -6.04
C LYS A 73 17.14 -21.51 -4.74
N GLU A 74 17.56 -20.67 -3.83
CA GLU A 74 18.17 -21.09 -2.56
C GLU A 74 17.23 -20.81 -1.40
N LYS A 75 16.93 -21.84 -0.61
CA LYS A 75 16.21 -21.73 0.66
C LYS A 75 17.21 -21.39 1.74
N LEU A 76 17.08 -20.22 2.36
CA LEU A 76 18.00 -19.72 3.39
C LEU A 76 17.51 -20.03 4.79
N LEU A 77 16.19 -19.95 5.02
CA LEU A 77 15.57 -20.15 6.32
C LEU A 77 14.18 -20.79 6.13
N GLU A 78 13.84 -21.72 7.02
CA GLU A 78 12.49 -22.28 7.12
C GLU A 78 12.12 -22.45 8.59
N GLN A 79 10.98 -21.92 8.99
CA GLN A 79 10.50 -21.91 10.37
C GLN A 79 8.99 -22.09 10.44
N LYS A 80 8.51 -22.50 11.63
CA LYS A 80 7.09 -22.74 11.88
C LYS A 80 6.63 -22.10 13.18
N VAL A 81 5.50 -21.40 13.14
CA VAL A 81 4.78 -20.88 14.30
C VAL A 81 3.51 -21.67 14.50
N LYS A 82 3.38 -22.36 15.63
CA LYS A 82 2.18 -23.12 15.98
C LYS A 82 1.14 -22.18 16.57
N LYS A 83 -0.09 -22.28 16.08
CA LYS A 83 -1.24 -21.48 16.55
C LYS A 83 -0.91 -19.98 16.61
N PRO A 84 -0.59 -19.35 15.48
CA PRO A 84 -0.35 -17.93 15.45
C PRO A 84 -1.62 -17.20 15.92
N GLY A 85 -1.47 -16.19 16.77
CA GLY A 85 -2.57 -15.28 17.10
C GLY A 85 -2.83 -14.30 15.96
N GLU A 86 -3.55 -13.23 16.27
CA GLU A 86 -3.72 -12.11 15.33
C GLU A 86 -2.39 -11.41 14.99
N ASN A 87 -1.40 -11.52 15.87
CA ASN A 87 -0.07 -10.94 15.67
C ASN A 87 0.99 -12.02 15.91
N ALA A 88 1.97 -12.07 15.02
CA ALA A 88 3.11 -12.97 15.11
C ALA A 88 4.41 -12.21 14.79
N THR A 89 5.50 -12.61 15.45
CA THR A 89 6.85 -12.11 15.14
C THR A 89 7.61 -13.21 14.44
N LEU A 90 8.14 -12.91 13.25
CA LEU A 90 8.95 -13.84 12.47
C LEU A 90 10.42 -13.42 12.54
N GLU A 91 11.28 -14.35 12.90
CA GLU A 91 12.73 -14.17 12.90
C GLU A 91 13.28 -14.46 11.50
N VAL A 92 13.54 -13.42 10.73
CA VAL A 92 13.88 -13.53 9.28
C VAL A 92 15.28 -12.98 8.95
N GLY A 93 15.97 -12.39 9.92
CA GLY A 93 17.19 -11.64 9.65
C GLY A 93 18.48 -12.43 9.76
N ASN A 94 18.51 -13.53 10.52
CA ASN A 94 19.75 -14.24 10.83
C ASN A 94 19.60 -15.75 10.67
N VAL A 95 20.65 -16.36 10.09
CA VAL A 95 20.81 -17.81 10.00
C VAL A 95 22.24 -18.14 10.48
N ASP A 96 22.36 -19.02 11.47
CA ASP A 96 23.64 -19.44 12.06
C ASP A 96 24.55 -18.27 12.49
N GLY A 97 23.94 -17.13 12.87
CA GLY A 97 24.65 -15.91 13.29
C GLY A 97 25.03 -14.97 12.15
N GLU A 98 24.73 -15.32 10.92
CA GLU A 98 24.95 -14.46 9.75
C GLU A 98 23.69 -13.69 9.37
N ASN A 99 23.85 -12.40 9.08
CA ASN A 99 22.75 -11.54 8.61
C ASN A 99 22.45 -11.86 7.14
N ILE A 100 21.29 -12.44 6.86
CA ILE A 100 20.85 -12.78 5.51
C ILE A 100 20.16 -11.63 4.78
N LEU A 101 19.84 -10.51 5.47
CA LEU A 101 19.23 -9.31 4.88
C LEU A 101 20.27 -8.27 4.42
N SER A 102 21.52 -8.69 4.24
CA SER A 102 22.53 -7.86 3.55
C SER A 102 22.11 -7.51 2.12
N GLU A 103 21.24 -8.31 1.55
CA GLU A 103 20.61 -8.19 0.23
C GLU A 103 19.10 -8.40 0.35
N GLU A 104 18.37 -8.06 -0.72
CA GLU A 104 16.94 -8.35 -0.85
C GLU A 104 16.68 -9.86 -0.89
N ARG A 105 15.63 -10.30 -0.21
CA ARG A 105 15.21 -11.72 -0.13
C ARG A 105 13.74 -11.86 -0.46
N MET A 106 13.33 -13.07 -0.85
CA MET A 106 11.92 -13.45 -0.98
C MET A 106 11.44 -14.12 0.31
N LEU A 107 10.30 -13.68 0.80
CA LEU A 107 9.59 -14.32 1.92
C LEU A 107 8.30 -14.96 1.38
N GLN A 108 8.14 -16.24 1.67
CA GLN A 108 6.90 -16.97 1.52
C GLN A 108 6.34 -17.26 2.91
N ILE A 109 5.07 -16.94 3.13
CA ILE A 109 4.31 -17.34 4.32
C ILE A 109 3.21 -18.29 3.89
N THR A 110 3.05 -19.39 4.60
CA THR A 110 1.97 -20.37 4.39
C THR A 110 1.12 -20.43 5.65
N LEU A 111 -0.16 -20.10 5.54
CA LEU A 111 -1.14 -20.34 6.59
C LEU A 111 -1.79 -21.69 6.35
N HIS A 112 -1.67 -22.57 7.33
CA HIS A 112 -2.32 -23.89 7.34
C HIS A 112 -3.65 -23.79 8.05
N MET A 113 -4.71 -24.25 7.38
CA MET A 113 -6.08 -24.30 7.87
C MET A 113 -6.65 -25.69 7.67
N ASP A 114 -7.72 -26.05 8.37
CA ASP A 114 -8.30 -27.42 8.38
C ASP A 114 -8.44 -28.06 6.99
N ASN A 115 -8.80 -27.30 5.96
CA ASN A 115 -9.15 -27.83 4.64
C ASN A 115 -8.22 -27.39 3.49
N HIS A 116 -7.35 -26.41 3.71
CA HIS A 116 -6.49 -25.87 2.65
C HIS A 116 -5.39 -24.98 3.20
N ASP A 117 -4.36 -24.78 2.41
CA ASP A 117 -3.29 -23.83 2.68
C ASP A 117 -3.52 -22.53 1.90
N MET A 118 -3.00 -21.42 2.46
CA MET A 118 -2.94 -20.13 1.79
C MET A 118 -1.51 -19.60 1.80
N TYR A 119 -1.07 -19.13 0.63
CA TYR A 119 0.29 -18.69 0.38
C TYR A 119 0.35 -17.18 0.20
N TYR A 120 1.35 -16.54 0.81
CA TYR A 120 1.56 -15.11 0.76
C TYR A 120 3.02 -14.81 0.45
N TYR A 121 3.29 -13.78 -0.31
CA TYR A 121 4.63 -13.48 -0.81
C TYR A 121 4.95 -12.00 -0.70
N THR A 122 6.15 -11.68 -0.28
CA THR A 122 6.72 -10.33 -0.31
C THR A 122 8.25 -10.42 -0.40
N ARG A 123 8.86 -9.40 -0.95
CA ARG A 123 10.30 -9.21 -0.81
C ARG A 123 10.57 -8.64 0.59
N ILE A 124 11.72 -8.92 1.16
CA ILE A 124 12.14 -8.38 2.46
C ILE A 124 13.55 -7.81 2.38
N VAL A 125 13.79 -6.73 3.15
CA VAL A 125 15.06 -6.02 3.24
C VAL A 125 15.29 -5.46 4.65
N ASP A 126 16.52 -5.13 4.97
CA ASP A 126 16.85 -4.37 6.19
C ASP A 126 16.32 -2.93 6.07
N GLY A 127 15.23 -2.64 6.79
CA GLY A 127 14.57 -1.34 6.73
C GLY A 127 15.41 -0.20 7.33
N ALA A 128 16.20 -0.46 8.35
CA ALA A 128 17.05 0.55 8.97
C ALA A 128 18.21 0.94 8.05
N LYS A 129 18.85 -0.03 7.42
CA LYS A 129 19.94 0.19 6.45
C LYS A 129 19.49 1.02 5.26
N LEU A 130 18.23 0.89 4.84
CA LEU A 130 17.66 1.57 3.68
C LEU A 130 16.83 2.82 4.06
N ASN A 131 16.86 3.26 5.32
CA ASN A 131 16.17 4.45 5.80
C ASN A 131 14.65 4.44 5.53
N ALA A 132 14.02 3.27 5.73
CA ALA A 132 12.59 3.11 5.48
C ALA A 132 11.73 4.03 6.38
N ALA A 133 12.04 4.14 7.68
CA ALA A 133 11.27 4.96 8.61
C ALA A 133 11.21 6.44 8.20
N PRO A 134 12.31 7.18 8.02
CA PRO A 134 12.23 8.59 7.64
C PRO A 134 11.62 8.82 6.25
N SER A 135 11.66 7.83 5.38
CA SER A 135 11.00 7.89 4.08
C SER A 135 9.47 7.75 4.22
N LEU A 136 8.99 6.81 5.04
CA LEU A 136 7.57 6.66 5.36
C LEU A 136 7.02 7.89 6.10
N ASP A 137 7.75 8.41 7.09
CA ASP A 137 7.36 9.61 7.83
C ASP A 137 7.17 10.81 6.90
N TYR A 138 8.02 10.95 5.89
CA TYR A 138 7.88 12.00 4.88
C TYR A 138 6.63 11.82 4.03
N VAL A 139 6.37 10.59 3.53
CA VAL A 139 5.19 10.27 2.73
C VAL A 139 3.91 10.56 3.52
N GLN A 140 3.84 10.11 4.78
CA GLN A 140 2.70 10.38 5.65
C GLN A 140 2.50 11.88 5.84
N SER A 141 3.57 12.61 6.17
CA SER A 141 3.49 14.06 6.37
C SER A 141 3.01 14.80 5.11
N PHE A 142 3.49 14.41 3.93
CA PHE A 142 3.05 15.02 2.68
C PHE A 142 1.57 14.75 2.43
N HIS A 143 1.16 13.49 2.53
CA HIS A 143 -0.22 13.03 2.34
C HIS A 143 -1.20 13.75 3.28
N GLU A 144 -0.95 13.72 4.59
CA GLU A 144 -1.79 14.36 5.60
C GLU A 144 -1.88 15.89 5.40
N ASN A 145 -0.76 16.54 5.09
CA ASN A 145 -0.71 17.98 4.85
C ASN A 145 -1.44 18.37 3.55
N ALA A 146 -1.38 17.54 2.52
CA ALA A 146 -2.14 17.75 1.28
C ALA A 146 -3.65 17.66 1.52
N LEU A 147 -4.11 16.64 2.26
CA LEU A 147 -5.52 16.48 2.66
C LEU A 147 -6.00 17.64 3.54
N ALA A 148 -5.18 18.07 4.50
CA ALA A 148 -5.49 19.17 5.41
C ALA A 148 -5.36 20.56 4.74
N LYS A 149 -4.85 20.64 3.51
CA LYS A 149 -4.51 21.91 2.81
C LYS A 149 -3.61 22.80 3.65
N ALA A 150 -2.65 22.19 4.36
CA ALA A 150 -1.81 22.88 5.32
C ALA A 150 -0.81 23.81 4.63
N GLU A 151 -0.90 25.11 4.93
CA GLU A 151 0.01 26.10 4.39
C GLU A 151 1.37 26.07 5.10
N GLY A 152 2.44 26.40 4.37
CA GLY A 152 3.78 26.57 4.96
C GLY A 152 4.51 25.28 5.35
N VAL A 153 3.99 24.11 5.03
CA VAL A 153 4.54 22.79 5.41
C VAL A 153 5.46 22.16 4.34
N GLY A 154 5.87 22.93 3.36
CA GLY A 154 6.88 22.49 2.40
C GLY A 154 6.35 21.80 1.15
N ILE A 155 5.03 21.54 1.00
CA ILE A 155 4.45 20.96 -0.22
C ILE A 155 4.86 21.76 -1.44
N GLY A 156 4.64 23.10 -1.42
CA GLY A 156 4.95 23.98 -2.55
C GLY A 156 6.43 24.02 -2.95
N THR A 157 7.33 23.60 -2.07
CA THR A 157 8.78 23.48 -2.37
C THR A 157 9.19 22.07 -2.77
N ALA A 158 8.30 21.09 -2.58
CA ALA A 158 8.54 19.69 -2.92
C ALA A 158 8.05 19.33 -4.32
N ILE A 159 7.01 20.03 -4.81
CA ILE A 159 6.46 19.85 -6.14
C ILE A 159 7.23 20.70 -7.19
N GLU A 160 7.11 20.34 -8.45
CA GLU A 160 7.79 20.94 -9.60
C GLU A 160 6.76 21.44 -10.65
N PRO A 161 5.91 22.45 -10.33
CA PRO A 161 4.84 22.89 -11.23
C PRO A 161 5.38 23.28 -12.59
N SER A 162 4.80 22.75 -13.66
CA SER A 162 5.18 23.03 -15.04
C SER A 162 4.02 22.82 -16.00
N ASP A 163 4.25 23.11 -17.28
CA ASP A 163 3.26 22.89 -18.35
C ASP A 163 3.00 21.38 -18.61
N GLU A 164 3.74 20.47 -17.99
CA GLU A 164 3.50 19.02 -18.03
C GLU A 164 2.36 18.61 -17.08
N GLY A 165 2.00 19.46 -16.11
CA GLY A 165 0.89 19.22 -15.19
C GLY A 165 -0.46 19.59 -15.81
N ASP A 166 -1.42 18.65 -15.78
CA ASP A 166 -2.82 18.98 -16.09
C ASP A 166 -3.48 19.60 -14.86
N ASN A 167 -3.72 20.92 -14.91
CA ASN A 167 -4.39 21.66 -13.85
C ASN A 167 -5.85 21.98 -14.20
N THR A 168 -6.50 21.18 -15.03
CA THR A 168 -7.92 21.34 -15.43
C THR A 168 -8.87 20.50 -14.60
N THR A 169 -8.40 19.39 -14.03
CA THR A 169 -9.19 18.47 -13.20
C THR A 169 -8.42 17.99 -11.98
N LEU A 170 -9.12 17.41 -11.01
CA LEU A 170 -8.52 16.75 -9.85
C LEU A 170 -8.42 15.22 -10.02
N GLN A 171 -8.83 14.70 -11.19
CA GLN A 171 -8.81 13.25 -11.45
C GLN A 171 -7.40 12.68 -11.56
N HIS A 172 -6.48 13.47 -12.10
CA HIS A 172 -5.08 13.09 -12.19
C HIS A 172 -4.20 14.28 -11.84
N VAL A 173 -3.43 14.15 -10.79
CA VAL A 173 -2.54 15.17 -10.24
C VAL A 173 -1.14 14.58 -10.12
N THR A 174 -0.14 15.31 -10.58
CA THR A 174 1.26 14.84 -10.58
C THR A 174 2.15 15.81 -9.83
N ILE A 175 3.43 15.49 -9.70
CA ILE A 175 4.46 16.38 -9.16
C ILE A 175 4.54 17.71 -9.93
N HIS A 176 4.12 17.72 -11.21
CA HIS A 176 4.10 18.90 -12.08
C HIS A 176 2.82 19.74 -11.98
N SER A 177 1.82 19.27 -11.22
CA SER A 177 0.61 20.04 -10.96
C SER A 177 0.86 21.19 -9.99
N ASP A 178 0.01 22.22 -10.05
CA ASP A 178 0.12 23.33 -9.13
C ASP A 178 -0.27 22.96 -7.68
N TYR A 179 0.09 23.83 -6.75
CA TYR A 179 -0.18 23.66 -5.33
C TYR A 179 -1.67 23.43 -5.04
N THR A 180 -2.55 24.16 -5.74
CA THR A 180 -4.00 24.08 -5.55
C THR A 180 -4.52 22.67 -5.88
N HIS A 181 -4.07 22.10 -6.99
CA HIS A 181 -4.47 20.74 -7.40
C HIS A 181 -3.89 19.68 -6.48
N VAL A 182 -2.62 19.78 -6.10
CA VAL A 182 -2.00 18.85 -5.14
C VAL A 182 -2.72 18.90 -3.80
N THR A 183 -3.18 20.07 -3.35
CA THR A 183 -3.93 20.23 -2.10
C THR A 183 -5.45 20.20 -2.27
N TRP A 184 -5.95 19.40 -3.24
CA TRP A 184 -7.36 19.09 -3.42
C TRP A 184 -8.28 20.26 -3.85
N GLY A 185 -7.76 21.34 -4.35
CA GLY A 185 -8.54 22.45 -4.91
C GLY A 185 -9.68 22.92 -4.00
N ASN A 186 -10.88 22.93 -4.52
CA ASN A 186 -12.10 23.29 -3.77
C ASN A 186 -12.73 22.11 -3.02
N LEU A 187 -12.28 20.87 -3.24
CA LEU A 187 -12.79 19.70 -2.54
C LEU A 187 -12.37 19.72 -1.07
N ALA A 188 -13.20 19.15 -0.21
CA ALA A 188 -12.91 18.92 1.20
C ALA A 188 -12.95 17.40 1.46
N PRO A 189 -11.91 16.67 1.04
CA PRO A 189 -11.89 15.20 1.15
C PRO A 189 -11.86 14.77 2.61
N LYS A 190 -12.63 13.73 2.91
CA LYS A 190 -12.59 13.03 4.20
C LYS A 190 -12.31 11.57 3.91
N VAL A 191 -11.20 11.08 4.42
CA VAL A 191 -10.84 9.67 4.29
C VAL A 191 -11.92 8.81 4.95
N ASP A 192 -12.39 7.81 4.24
CA ASP A 192 -13.36 6.82 4.70
C ASP A 192 -12.70 5.46 4.86
N GLY A 193 -12.71 4.96 6.08
CA GLY A 193 -12.07 3.69 6.43
C GLY A 193 -10.55 3.79 6.63
N SER A 194 -9.85 2.73 6.24
CA SER A 194 -8.40 2.61 6.39
C SER A 194 -7.69 2.87 5.07
N GLU A 195 -6.53 3.46 5.15
CA GLU A 195 -5.59 3.57 4.06
C GLU A 195 -4.77 2.28 3.93
N ARG A 196 -4.54 1.85 2.71
CA ARG A 196 -3.68 0.72 2.40
C ARG A 196 -2.35 1.22 1.84
N TRP A 197 -1.29 0.96 2.56
CA TRP A 197 0.07 1.37 2.23
C TRP A 197 0.86 0.19 1.66
N THR A 198 1.35 0.33 0.43
CA THR A 198 2.15 -0.71 -0.22
C THR A 198 3.50 -0.15 -0.62
N ILE A 199 4.59 -0.67 -0.06
CA ILE A 199 5.93 -0.34 -0.54
C ILE A 199 6.21 -1.17 -1.78
N LYS A 200 6.37 -0.50 -2.92
CA LYS A 200 6.66 -1.13 -4.22
C LYS A 200 8.15 -1.37 -4.41
N GLU A 201 8.97 -0.41 -3.99
CA GLU A 201 10.43 -0.47 -4.08
C GLU A 201 11.08 0.17 -2.85
N LEU A 202 12.16 -0.42 -2.38
CA LEU A 202 12.99 0.11 -1.31
C LEU A 202 14.45 -0.30 -1.54
N ASN A 203 15.28 0.66 -1.86
CA ASN A 203 16.70 0.45 -2.15
C ASN A 203 17.54 1.63 -1.66
N SER A 204 18.85 1.59 -1.87
CA SER A 204 19.77 2.64 -1.42
C SER A 204 19.58 4.01 -2.09
N THR A 205 18.79 4.07 -3.15
CA THR A 205 18.59 5.28 -3.96
C THR A 205 17.26 5.94 -3.68
N TYR A 206 16.19 5.16 -3.53
CA TYR A 206 14.83 5.67 -3.31
C TYR A 206 13.92 4.63 -2.66
N MET A 207 12.79 5.11 -2.17
CA MET A 207 11.62 4.30 -1.81
C MET A 207 10.44 4.72 -2.68
N ALA A 208 9.68 3.75 -3.17
CA ALA A 208 8.40 3.95 -3.85
C ALA A 208 7.28 3.35 -3.03
N VAL A 209 6.25 4.17 -2.74
CA VAL A 209 5.09 3.79 -1.92
C VAL A 209 3.81 4.12 -2.68
N GLU A 210 2.85 3.23 -2.62
CA GLU A 210 1.50 3.43 -3.12
C GLU A 210 0.52 3.42 -1.94
N LEU A 211 -0.35 4.42 -1.90
CA LEU A 211 -1.47 4.53 -0.98
C LEU A 211 -2.76 4.35 -1.75
N GLU A 212 -3.64 3.49 -1.26
CA GLU A 212 -5.00 3.33 -1.77
C GLU A 212 -6.00 3.56 -0.64
N TYR A 213 -6.96 4.43 -0.87
CA TYR A 213 -7.98 4.78 0.12
C TYR A 213 -9.24 5.35 -0.54
N ARG A 214 -10.30 5.49 0.23
CA ARG A 214 -11.52 6.16 -0.21
C ARG A 214 -11.67 7.50 0.44
N VAL A 215 -12.28 8.44 -0.28
CA VAL A 215 -12.66 9.74 0.26
C VAL A 215 -14.11 10.04 -0.03
N ASN A 216 -14.76 10.67 0.93
CA ASN A 216 -16.03 11.34 0.73
C ASN A 216 -15.77 12.82 0.51
N CYS A 217 -16.25 13.36 -0.59
CA CYS A 217 -16.19 14.77 -0.91
C CYS A 217 -17.60 15.35 -0.93
N THR A 218 -17.76 16.58 -0.42
CA THR A 218 -19.00 17.34 -0.56
C THR A 218 -18.92 18.15 -1.83
N GLY A 219 -19.77 17.88 -2.81
CA GLY A 219 -19.89 18.64 -4.04
C GLY A 219 -20.59 20.00 -3.86
N GLU A 220 -20.71 20.77 -4.95
CA GLU A 220 -21.30 22.13 -4.94
C GLU A 220 -22.79 22.15 -4.50
N GLU A 221 -23.54 21.06 -4.70
CA GLU A 221 -24.95 20.91 -4.31
C GLU A 221 -25.16 20.20 -2.97
N ASN A 222 -24.14 20.10 -2.12
CA ASN A 222 -24.11 19.30 -0.88
C ASN A 222 -24.31 17.78 -1.10
N GLU A 223 -24.13 17.30 -2.30
CA GLU A 223 -24.08 15.87 -2.57
C GLU A 223 -22.76 15.31 -2.07
N GLN A 224 -22.83 14.18 -1.38
CA GLN A 224 -21.62 13.45 -1.00
C GLN A 224 -21.26 12.49 -2.11
N ASP A 225 -20.11 12.69 -2.70
CA ASP A 225 -19.52 11.80 -3.69
C ASP A 225 -18.38 11.01 -3.06
N GLU A 226 -18.37 9.72 -3.37
CA GLU A 226 -17.34 8.79 -2.92
C GLU A 226 -16.35 8.55 -4.06
N TYR A 227 -15.06 8.61 -3.75
CA TYR A 227 -14.00 8.38 -4.71
C TYR A 227 -13.00 7.34 -4.19
N GLN A 228 -12.54 6.47 -5.08
CA GLN A 228 -11.35 5.67 -4.88
C GLN A 228 -10.14 6.50 -5.27
N VAL A 229 -9.19 6.62 -4.36
CA VAL A 229 -7.95 7.39 -4.58
C VAL A 229 -6.76 6.43 -4.53
N ARG A 230 -5.83 6.66 -5.43
CA ARG A 230 -4.51 6.06 -5.43
C ARG A 230 -3.48 7.15 -5.48
N GLU A 231 -2.54 7.16 -4.54
CA GLU A 231 -1.38 8.03 -4.53
C GLU A 231 -0.11 7.20 -4.67
N TYR A 232 0.77 7.63 -5.53
CA TYR A 232 2.10 7.07 -5.69
C TYR A 232 3.13 8.11 -5.28
N PHE A 233 4.10 7.71 -4.46
CA PHE A 233 5.21 8.52 -4.02
C PHE A 233 6.53 7.84 -4.35
N ARG A 234 7.47 8.59 -4.90
CA ARG A 234 8.86 8.21 -4.99
C ARG A 234 9.69 9.21 -4.23
N VAL A 235 10.39 8.74 -3.20
CA VAL A 235 11.13 9.61 -2.28
C VAL A 235 12.55 9.13 -2.09
N ARG A 236 13.45 10.07 -1.75
CA ARG A 236 14.86 9.80 -1.45
C ARG A 236 15.24 10.43 -0.12
N TYR A 237 15.72 9.62 0.80
CA TYR A 237 16.35 10.09 2.02
C TYR A 237 17.85 10.29 1.81
N ILE A 238 18.39 11.42 2.26
CA ILE A 238 19.82 11.75 2.20
C ILE A 238 20.36 11.82 3.63
N SER A 239 21.12 10.80 4.04
CA SER A 239 21.64 10.65 5.40
C SER A 239 22.53 11.83 5.82
N GLY A 240 23.31 12.40 4.90
CA GLY A 240 24.21 13.51 5.18
C GLY A 240 23.48 14.81 5.59
N SER A 241 22.30 15.06 5.06
CA SER A 241 21.46 16.22 5.39
C SER A 241 20.29 15.87 6.32
N GLN A 242 20.06 14.57 6.58
CA GLN A 242 18.89 14.05 7.29
C GLN A 242 17.56 14.56 6.72
N LYS A 243 17.46 14.64 5.40
CA LYS A 243 16.27 15.13 4.69
C LYS A 243 15.78 14.12 3.67
N THR A 244 14.46 14.03 3.56
CA THR A 244 13.79 13.31 2.48
C THR A 244 13.33 14.29 1.42
N TYR A 245 13.46 13.91 0.17
CA TYR A 245 13.06 14.66 -1.02
C TYR A 245 12.02 13.87 -1.78
N LEU A 246 11.00 14.55 -2.28
CA LEU A 246 10.07 14.02 -3.26
C LEU A 246 10.78 13.95 -4.60
N LEU A 247 10.73 12.80 -5.27
CA LEU A 247 11.28 12.60 -6.62
C LEU A 247 10.18 12.48 -7.64
N ASP A 248 9.02 11.96 -7.21
CA ASP A 248 7.85 11.78 -8.05
C ASP A 248 6.60 11.67 -7.20
N TYR A 249 5.49 12.16 -7.72
CA TYR A 249 4.17 12.10 -7.11
C TYR A 249 3.11 11.99 -8.17
N ASP A 250 2.20 11.05 -7.98
CA ASP A 250 1.06 10.84 -8.85
C ASP A 250 -0.16 10.50 -8.00
N ARG A 251 -1.30 11.16 -8.25
CA ARG A 251 -2.57 10.87 -7.61
C ARG A 251 -3.66 10.74 -8.64
N THR A 252 -4.33 9.60 -8.65
CA THR A 252 -5.55 9.39 -9.42
C THR A 252 -6.77 9.32 -8.49
N MET A 253 -7.91 9.82 -8.98
CA MET A 253 -9.16 9.84 -8.25
C MET A 253 -10.30 9.44 -9.17
N ASP A 254 -10.93 8.30 -8.87
CA ASP A 254 -12.03 7.73 -9.65
C ASP A 254 -13.32 7.75 -8.82
N GLN A 255 -14.38 8.33 -9.36
CA GLN A 255 -15.68 8.37 -8.69
C GLN A 255 -16.28 6.96 -8.59
N ILE A 256 -16.71 6.59 -7.39
CA ILE A 256 -17.40 5.32 -7.16
C ILE A 256 -18.87 5.49 -7.57
N PHE A 257 -19.33 4.59 -8.43
CA PHE A 257 -20.70 4.61 -8.90
C PHE A 257 -21.69 4.35 -7.75
N ASP A 258 -22.60 5.30 -7.53
CA ASP A 258 -23.71 5.16 -6.58
C ASP A 258 -25.02 4.99 -7.34
N ALA A 259 -25.57 3.77 -7.32
CA ALA A 259 -26.84 3.44 -7.98
C ALA A 259 -28.07 4.16 -7.37
N THR A 260 -27.92 4.74 -6.17
CA THR A 260 -29.00 5.48 -5.50
C THR A 260 -29.10 6.93 -5.98
N LYS A 261 -28.02 7.47 -6.54
CA LYS A 261 -27.97 8.81 -7.12
C LYS A 261 -28.58 8.79 -8.51
N LYS A 262 -29.68 9.49 -8.69
CA LYS A 262 -30.35 9.61 -9.99
C LYS A 262 -29.58 10.59 -10.87
N VAL A 263 -28.68 10.09 -11.68
CA VAL A 263 -28.09 10.87 -12.78
C VAL A 263 -29.02 10.71 -14.00
N LEU A 264 -30.22 11.28 -13.93
CA LEU A 264 -31.17 11.35 -15.03
C LEU A 264 -31.04 12.73 -15.64
N ASN A 265 -30.64 12.81 -16.90
CA ASN A 265 -30.86 13.97 -17.71
C ASN A 265 -31.98 13.66 -18.73
N GLU A 266 -32.44 14.66 -19.47
CA GLU A 266 -33.50 14.52 -20.51
C GLU A 266 -33.14 13.51 -21.62
N LYS A 267 -31.90 13.01 -21.66
CA LYS A 267 -31.37 12.08 -22.68
C LYS A 267 -31.12 10.67 -22.17
N GLY A 268 -31.31 10.41 -20.87
CA GLY A 268 -31.11 9.08 -20.29
C GLY A 268 -30.23 9.07 -19.03
N VAL A 269 -29.72 7.91 -18.67
CA VAL A 269 -28.79 7.71 -17.55
C VAL A 269 -27.37 7.94 -18.03
N LEU A 270 -26.67 8.89 -17.45
CA LEU A 270 -25.25 9.09 -17.71
C LEU A 270 -24.45 8.06 -16.90
N LEU A 271 -23.90 7.04 -17.57
CA LEU A 271 -23.11 5.98 -16.95
C LEU A 271 -21.61 6.32 -16.84
N GLY A 272 -21.17 7.36 -17.52
CA GLY A 272 -19.80 7.82 -17.48
C GLY A 272 -19.51 8.87 -18.55
N ILE A 273 -18.45 9.62 -18.34
CA ILE A 273 -17.89 10.54 -19.33
C ILE A 273 -16.46 10.07 -19.58
N THR A 274 -16.18 9.69 -20.82
CA THR A 274 -14.80 9.46 -21.24
C THR A 274 -14.30 10.68 -21.99
N ASP A 275 -13.31 11.32 -21.46
CA ASP A 275 -12.54 12.44 -22.02
C ASP A 275 -13.35 13.53 -22.68
N LYS A 276 -14.06 13.74 -23.39
CA LYS A 276 -14.71 14.92 -23.99
C LYS A 276 -16.08 14.63 -24.61
N ASN A 277 -16.48 13.36 -24.61
CA ASN A 277 -17.79 12.98 -25.16
C ASN A 277 -18.56 12.11 -24.17
N PRO A 278 -19.80 12.45 -23.84
CA PRO A 278 -20.67 11.54 -23.10
C PRO A 278 -20.91 10.28 -23.95
N VAL A 279 -20.81 9.12 -23.31
CA VAL A 279 -21.13 7.82 -23.90
C VAL A 279 -22.65 7.63 -23.90
#